data_3464bc563aac5761f8f25e91ee7bb9c2
#
_entry.id   3464bc563aac5761f8f25e91ee7bb9c2
#
_cell.length_a   1.000
_cell.length_b   1.000
_cell.length_c   1.000
_cell.angle_alpha   90.00
_cell.angle_beta   90.00
_cell.angle_gamma   90.00
#
_symmetry.space_group_name_H-M   'P 1'
#
loop_
_entity.id
_entity.type
_entity.pdbx_description
1 polymer ?
#
loop_
_entity_poly.entity_id
_entity_poly.type
_entity_poly.pdbx_seq_one_letter_code
_entity_poly.pdbx_strand_id
1 'polypeptide(L)'
;MLLRNGKILSYLNLTLTAAIWGFAFVAQRSGLESLDPFTFNALRFALGTLCVWLVRKVARPGDAPARTDCGTTFTRKGIRQLLLLGLLLFCASSLQQTGMLWTSAGSAGFITGLYVVFVPLISLLRGRKLSKALLVSIPLAVMGLWLLNKDVGLNANLGNGLVLLGAVFWALHIQLIDRLTQLHSSLDIAVVQYAVCTLLSALVAFPVSRAVPAWNMDLAELLQGIGQATVPILYAGVLSVGVAFTLQLHAQKKTAPEVASVILCLEGVFAMLGGYLILGEEVSLMAATGAVLLLAAMLATILGEGRGHFLIDKKGKPKF
;
A
#
# COMPACT_ATOMS: atom_id res chain seq x y z
N MET A 1 -22.42 20.24 -0.03
CA MET A 1 -21.09 20.72 0.42
C MET A 1 -20.36 19.66 1.25
N LEU A 2 -20.97 19.04 2.27
CA LEU A 2 -20.33 18.03 3.15
C LEU A 2 -19.82 16.77 2.42
N LEU A 3 -20.53 16.24 1.40
CA LEU A 3 -20.08 15.09 0.61
C LEU A 3 -18.83 15.39 -0.24
N ARG A 4 -18.69 16.62 -0.71
CA ARG A 4 -17.51 17.09 -1.47
C ARG A 4 -16.28 17.18 -0.57
N ASN A 5 -16.44 17.67 0.67
CA ASN A 5 -15.35 17.73 1.65
C ASN A 5 -14.84 16.34 2.05
N GLY A 6 -15.74 15.34 2.17
CA GLY A 6 -15.34 13.98 2.51
C GLY A 6 -14.52 13.25 1.43
N LYS A 7 -14.77 13.52 0.14
CA LYS A 7 -13.97 12.98 -0.97
C LYS A 7 -12.59 13.65 -1.06
N ILE A 8 -12.54 14.98 -0.89
CA ILE A 8 -11.27 15.71 -0.88
C ILE A 8 -10.35 15.17 0.22
N LEU A 9 -10.88 14.99 1.43
CA LEU A 9 -10.11 14.40 2.54
C LEU A 9 -9.60 13.00 2.20
N SER A 10 -10.41 12.17 1.51
CA SER A 10 -9.97 10.83 1.08
C SER A 10 -8.82 10.91 0.08
N TYR A 11 -8.85 11.82 -0.88
CA TYR A 11 -7.76 12.01 -1.83
C TYR A 11 -6.48 12.53 -1.16
N LEU A 12 -6.61 13.47 -0.20
CA LEU A 12 -5.48 13.94 0.61
C LEU A 12 -4.87 12.80 1.44
N ASN A 13 -5.70 11.97 2.06
CA ASN A 13 -5.25 10.81 2.81
C ASN A 13 -4.48 9.81 1.91
N LEU A 14 -4.96 9.53 0.70
CA LEU A 14 -4.26 8.66 -0.26
C LEU A 14 -2.95 9.28 -0.73
N THR A 15 -2.91 10.59 -0.99
CA THR A 15 -1.68 11.30 -1.37
C THR A 15 -0.65 11.27 -0.24
N LEU A 16 -1.09 11.50 1.01
CA LEU A 16 -0.21 11.38 2.18
C LEU A 16 0.27 9.93 2.37
N THR A 17 -0.60 8.94 2.16
CA THR A 17 -0.22 7.52 2.15
C THR A 17 0.87 7.26 1.12
N ALA A 18 0.69 7.74 -0.12
CA ALA A 18 1.68 7.59 -1.19
C ALA A 18 3.02 8.25 -0.83
N ALA A 19 3.00 9.43 -0.19
CA ALA A 19 4.20 10.10 0.27
C ALA A 19 4.95 9.25 1.32
N ILE A 20 4.24 8.79 2.35
CA ILE A 20 4.85 7.96 3.40
C ILE A 20 5.41 6.65 2.81
N TRP A 21 4.70 6.02 1.88
CA TRP A 21 5.15 4.76 1.26
C TRP A 21 6.32 4.97 0.31
N GLY A 22 6.36 6.07 -0.43
CA GLY A 22 7.49 6.40 -1.26
C GLY A 22 8.81 6.46 -0.46
N PHE A 23 8.82 7.21 0.63
CA PHE A 23 9.98 7.24 1.53
C PHE A 23 10.20 5.90 2.25
N ALA A 24 9.16 5.07 2.43
CA ALA A 24 9.31 3.76 3.06
C ALA A 24 10.15 2.78 2.23
N PHE A 25 10.23 2.91 0.90
CA PHE A 25 11.14 2.09 0.09
C PHE A 25 12.60 2.25 0.50
N VAL A 26 13.02 3.49 0.80
CA VAL A 26 14.38 3.76 1.32
C VAL A 26 14.57 3.09 2.68
N ALA A 27 13.63 3.27 3.61
CA ALA A 27 13.69 2.64 4.93
C ALA A 27 13.69 1.10 4.84
N GLN A 28 12.87 0.51 3.98
CA GLN A 28 12.81 -0.93 3.75
C GLN A 28 14.13 -1.47 3.18
N ARG A 29 14.75 -0.75 2.25
CA ARG A 29 16.05 -1.13 1.68
C ARG A 29 17.14 -1.08 2.74
N SER A 30 17.21 -0.01 3.52
CA SER A 30 18.18 0.12 4.62
C SER A 30 17.98 -0.94 5.71
N GLY A 31 16.74 -1.31 6.02
CA GLY A 31 16.45 -2.38 6.98
C GLY A 31 16.96 -3.76 6.54
N LEU A 32 17.05 -4.02 5.23
CA LEU A 32 17.58 -5.27 4.67
C LEU A 32 19.12 -5.39 4.76
N GLU A 33 19.83 -4.33 5.09
CA GLU A 33 21.27 -4.38 5.34
C GLU A 33 21.61 -5.09 6.65
N SER A 34 20.65 -5.16 7.58
CA SER A 34 20.87 -5.69 8.92
C SER A 34 19.92 -6.83 9.32
N LEU A 35 18.82 -7.03 8.60
CA LEU A 35 17.81 -8.03 8.93
C LEU A 35 17.30 -8.74 7.67
N ASP A 36 16.90 -10.00 7.82
CA ASP A 36 16.20 -10.72 6.77
C ASP A 36 14.80 -10.12 6.51
N PRO A 37 14.23 -10.33 5.31
CA PRO A 37 12.95 -9.75 4.91
C PRO A 37 11.77 -10.06 5.84
N PHE A 38 11.73 -11.26 6.39
CA PHE A 38 10.61 -11.72 7.21
C PHE A 38 10.71 -11.22 8.64
N THR A 39 11.92 -11.20 9.22
CA THR A 39 12.17 -10.57 10.52
C THR A 39 11.86 -9.08 10.49
N PHE A 40 12.33 -8.36 9.46
CA PHE A 40 12.01 -6.95 9.28
C PHE A 40 10.48 -6.73 9.15
N ASN A 41 9.79 -7.55 8.35
CA ASN A 41 8.33 -7.49 8.22
C ASN A 41 7.63 -7.79 9.55
N ALA A 42 8.04 -8.82 10.28
CA ALA A 42 7.46 -9.14 11.59
C ALA A 42 7.54 -7.96 12.55
N LEU A 43 8.71 -7.32 12.65
CA LEU A 43 8.94 -6.20 13.56
C LEU A 43 8.11 -4.96 13.16
N ARG A 44 8.14 -4.56 11.87
CA ARG A 44 7.39 -3.37 11.44
C ARG A 44 5.87 -3.55 11.56
N PHE A 45 5.34 -4.74 11.22
CA PHE A 45 3.91 -5.01 11.36
C PHE A 45 3.49 -5.20 12.83
N ALA A 46 4.34 -5.77 13.69
CA ALA A 46 4.10 -5.82 15.14
C ALA A 46 3.99 -4.42 15.73
N LEU A 47 4.93 -3.54 15.40
CA LEU A 47 4.92 -2.15 15.86
C LEU A 47 3.69 -1.39 15.35
N GLY A 48 3.35 -1.55 14.06
CA GLY A 48 2.13 -0.97 13.48
C GLY A 48 0.85 -1.49 14.13
N THR A 49 0.80 -2.80 14.44
CA THR A 49 -0.32 -3.41 15.17
C THR A 49 -0.48 -2.76 16.55
N LEU A 50 0.62 -2.63 17.29
CA LEU A 50 0.63 -2.01 18.61
C LEU A 50 0.13 -0.55 18.55
N CYS A 51 0.67 0.24 17.62
CA CYS A 51 0.27 1.64 17.45
C CYS A 51 -1.23 1.77 17.18
N VAL A 52 -1.77 1.02 16.23
CA VAL A 52 -3.19 1.12 15.88
C VAL A 52 -4.09 0.54 16.98
N TRP A 53 -3.66 -0.50 17.66
CA TRP A 53 -4.39 -1.06 18.80
C TRP A 53 -4.48 -0.07 19.97
N LEU A 54 -3.42 0.68 20.25
CA LEU A 54 -3.43 1.76 21.26
C LEU A 54 -4.39 2.88 20.83
N VAL A 55 -4.30 3.35 19.58
CA VAL A 55 -5.24 4.35 19.05
C VAL A 55 -6.68 3.86 19.16
N ARG A 56 -6.96 2.60 18.80
CA ARG A 56 -8.30 2.00 18.92
C ARG A 56 -8.82 1.99 20.36
N LYS A 57 -7.96 1.76 21.36
CA LYS A 57 -8.37 1.78 22.78
C LYS A 57 -8.73 3.19 23.28
N VAL A 58 -8.07 4.23 22.74
CA VAL A 58 -8.28 5.62 23.12
C VAL A 58 -9.43 6.26 22.33
N ALA A 59 -9.66 5.79 21.10
CA ALA A 59 -10.75 6.27 20.26
C ALA A 59 -12.12 5.98 20.92
N ARG A 60 -12.95 7.03 21.03
CA ARG A 60 -14.27 6.90 21.65
C ARG A 60 -15.21 6.05 20.78
N PRO A 61 -16.21 5.36 21.38
CA PRO A 61 -17.19 4.55 20.64
C PRO A 61 -18.01 5.30 19.57
N GLY A 62 -18.00 6.64 19.55
CA GLY A 62 -18.71 7.47 18.58
C GLY A 62 -18.10 7.50 17.17
N ASP A 63 -16.86 7.03 16.99
CA ASP A 63 -16.20 6.95 15.67
C ASP A 63 -16.54 5.66 14.91
N ALA A 64 -17.29 4.75 15.49
CA ALA A 64 -17.85 3.60 14.80
C ALA A 64 -18.92 4.06 13.81
N PRO A 65 -18.94 3.57 12.55
CA PRO A 65 -20.03 3.87 11.63
C PRO A 65 -21.36 3.45 12.26
N ALA A 66 -22.38 4.32 12.16
CA ALA A 66 -23.72 4.19 12.78
C ALA A 66 -24.53 2.93 12.37
N ARG A 67 -23.92 1.98 11.68
CA ARG A 67 -24.48 0.71 11.18
C ARG A 67 -23.63 -0.52 11.51
N THR A 68 -22.78 -0.48 12.49
CA THR A 68 -22.23 -1.72 13.02
C THR A 68 -23.21 -2.26 14.05
N ASP A 69 -24.21 -3.02 13.57
CA ASP A 69 -24.71 -4.12 14.37
C ASP A 69 -23.48 -4.89 14.85
N CYS A 70 -23.24 -4.90 16.14
CA CYS A 70 -22.11 -5.49 16.84
C CYS A 70 -21.87 -7.00 16.51
N GLY A 71 -22.69 -7.57 15.64
CA GLY A 71 -22.68 -8.97 15.26
C GLY A 71 -21.86 -9.35 14.03
N THR A 72 -21.50 -8.42 13.12
CA THR A 72 -20.95 -8.79 11.83
C THR A 72 -19.42 -8.98 11.82
N THR A 73 -18.68 -8.32 12.70
CA THR A 73 -17.21 -8.43 12.77
C THR A 73 -16.77 -9.83 13.23
N PHE A 74 -17.56 -10.47 14.08
CA PHE A 74 -17.27 -11.78 14.66
C PHE A 74 -17.99 -12.97 14.01
N THR A 75 -18.67 -12.76 12.88
CA THR A 75 -19.19 -13.89 12.12
C THR A 75 -18.05 -14.70 11.52
N ARG A 76 -18.22 -16.04 11.38
CA ARG A 76 -17.23 -16.90 10.71
C ARG A 76 -16.83 -16.38 9.34
N LYS A 77 -17.77 -15.80 8.58
CA LYS A 77 -17.51 -15.18 7.27
C LYS A 77 -16.66 -13.91 7.39
N GLY A 78 -16.98 -13.01 8.32
CA GLY A 78 -16.22 -11.79 8.57
C GLY A 78 -14.78 -12.10 8.98
N ILE A 79 -14.59 -13.02 9.92
CA ILE A 79 -13.25 -13.46 10.36
C ILE A 79 -12.45 -14.01 9.18
N ARG A 80 -13.03 -14.91 8.36
CA ARG A 80 -12.33 -15.47 7.18
C ARG A 80 -11.90 -14.37 6.20
N GLN A 81 -12.71 -13.36 5.98
CA GLN A 81 -12.40 -12.24 5.09
C GLN A 81 -11.27 -11.37 5.64
N LEU A 82 -11.26 -11.08 6.94
CA LEU A 82 -10.19 -10.33 7.61
C LEU A 82 -8.86 -11.12 7.60
N LEU A 83 -8.92 -12.43 7.86
CA LEU A 83 -7.74 -13.30 7.76
C LEU A 83 -7.20 -13.37 6.33
N LEU A 84 -8.09 -13.45 5.33
CA LEU A 84 -7.68 -13.39 3.91
C LEU A 84 -7.01 -12.06 3.58
N LEU A 85 -7.53 -10.94 4.10
CA LEU A 85 -6.90 -9.62 3.89
C LEU A 85 -5.49 -9.58 4.49
N GLY A 86 -5.30 -10.11 5.70
CA GLY A 86 -3.98 -10.22 6.34
C GLY A 86 -3.03 -11.14 5.58
N LEU A 87 -3.54 -12.25 5.02
CA LEU A 87 -2.76 -13.15 4.16
C LEU A 87 -2.32 -12.45 2.86
N LEU A 88 -3.22 -11.70 2.20
CA LEU A 88 -2.87 -10.93 1.01
C LEU A 88 -1.81 -9.86 1.31
N LEU A 89 -1.93 -9.18 2.46
CA LEU A 89 -0.95 -8.23 2.95
C LEU A 89 0.41 -8.90 3.19
N PHE A 90 0.42 -10.06 3.84
CA PHE A 90 1.64 -10.85 4.06
C PHE A 90 2.30 -11.25 2.74
N CYS A 91 1.54 -11.82 1.79
CA CYS A 91 2.08 -12.21 0.48
C CYS A 91 2.65 -11.00 -0.27
N ALA A 92 1.89 -9.90 -0.36
CA ALA A 92 2.31 -8.69 -1.05
C ALA A 92 3.59 -8.10 -0.44
N SER A 93 3.60 -7.89 0.88
CA SER A 93 4.72 -7.27 1.58
C SER A 93 5.97 -8.17 1.62
N SER A 94 5.79 -9.48 1.77
CA SER A 94 6.92 -10.43 1.81
C SER A 94 7.56 -10.60 0.43
N LEU A 95 6.76 -10.72 -0.63
CA LEU A 95 7.27 -10.79 -2.01
C LEU A 95 8.02 -9.52 -2.40
N GLN A 96 7.46 -8.35 -2.07
CA GLN A 96 8.10 -7.06 -2.29
C GLN A 96 9.42 -6.95 -1.50
N GLN A 97 9.38 -7.22 -0.20
CA GLN A 97 10.56 -7.09 0.66
C GLN A 97 11.66 -8.07 0.26
N THR A 98 11.31 -9.33 -0.05
CA THR A 98 12.29 -10.32 -0.53
C THR A 98 12.82 -9.93 -1.90
N GLY A 99 11.97 -9.44 -2.81
CA GLY A 99 12.41 -8.99 -4.13
C GLY A 99 13.44 -7.85 -4.07
N MET A 100 13.33 -6.99 -3.06
CA MET A 100 14.28 -5.88 -2.84
C MET A 100 15.70 -6.33 -2.46
N LEU A 101 15.95 -7.61 -2.21
CA LEU A 101 17.32 -8.15 -2.08
C LEU A 101 18.07 -8.08 -3.41
N TRP A 102 17.36 -8.21 -4.53
CA TRP A 102 17.94 -8.29 -5.89
C TRP A 102 17.49 -7.15 -6.81
N THR A 103 16.75 -6.18 -6.30
CA THR A 103 16.32 -5.00 -7.07
C THR A 103 16.47 -3.73 -6.25
N SER A 104 16.59 -2.58 -6.92
CA SER A 104 16.71 -1.29 -6.26
C SER A 104 15.37 -0.84 -5.67
N ALA A 105 15.41 0.10 -4.72
CA ALA A 105 14.21 0.71 -4.14
C ALA A 105 13.35 1.40 -5.24
N GLY A 106 13.99 2.08 -6.19
CA GLY A 106 13.30 2.70 -7.32
C GLY A 106 12.61 1.69 -8.23
N SER A 107 13.31 0.60 -8.64
CA SER A 107 12.69 -0.47 -9.44
C SER A 107 11.55 -1.16 -8.69
N ALA A 108 11.71 -1.41 -7.39
CA ALA A 108 10.66 -1.99 -6.56
C ALA A 108 9.42 -1.08 -6.51
N GLY A 109 9.61 0.23 -6.33
CA GLY A 109 8.53 1.22 -6.36
C GLY A 109 7.80 1.28 -7.70
N PHE A 110 8.56 1.26 -8.82
CA PHE A 110 7.98 1.19 -10.15
C PHE A 110 7.13 -0.06 -10.36
N ILE A 111 7.71 -1.24 -10.11
CA ILE A 111 7.04 -2.52 -10.36
C ILE A 111 5.83 -2.68 -9.45
N THR A 112 5.94 -2.26 -8.18
CA THR A 112 4.81 -2.22 -7.25
C THR A 112 3.70 -1.34 -7.80
N GLY A 113 4.02 -0.14 -8.30
CA GLY A 113 3.05 0.79 -8.89
C GLY A 113 2.25 0.21 -10.06
N LEU A 114 2.69 -0.89 -10.69
CA LEU A 114 1.92 -1.59 -11.73
C LEU A 114 0.59 -2.18 -11.21
N TYR A 115 0.33 -2.19 -9.90
CA TYR A 115 -1.02 -2.47 -9.39
C TYR A 115 -2.07 -1.51 -9.97
N VAL A 116 -1.68 -0.34 -10.49
CA VAL A 116 -2.57 0.59 -11.22
C VAL A 116 -3.21 -0.04 -12.46
N VAL A 117 -2.58 -1.05 -13.04
CA VAL A 117 -3.13 -1.85 -14.13
C VAL A 117 -3.95 -3.03 -13.60
N PHE A 118 -3.43 -3.73 -12.59
CA PHE A 118 -4.08 -4.94 -12.06
C PHE A 118 -5.38 -4.62 -11.32
N VAL A 119 -5.47 -3.51 -10.57
CA VAL A 119 -6.70 -3.12 -9.86
C VAL A 119 -7.88 -2.91 -10.80
N PRO A 120 -7.78 -2.07 -11.87
CA PRO A 120 -8.86 -1.92 -12.84
C PRO A 120 -9.17 -3.22 -13.63
N LEU A 121 -8.15 -4.02 -13.92
CA LEU A 121 -8.37 -5.31 -14.59
C LEU A 121 -9.25 -6.24 -13.73
N ILE A 122 -8.95 -6.35 -12.43
CA ILE A 122 -9.77 -7.12 -11.49
C ILE A 122 -11.18 -6.56 -11.40
N SER A 123 -11.35 -5.23 -11.44
CA SER A 123 -12.66 -4.58 -11.44
C SER A 123 -13.47 -4.90 -12.70
N LEU A 124 -12.84 -4.87 -13.87
CA LEU A 124 -13.47 -5.26 -15.14
C LEU A 124 -13.90 -6.73 -15.12
N LEU A 125 -13.04 -7.63 -14.62
CA LEU A 125 -13.38 -9.06 -14.48
C LEU A 125 -14.55 -9.29 -13.51
N ARG A 126 -14.81 -8.36 -12.59
CA ARG A 126 -15.98 -8.36 -11.70
C ARG A 126 -17.20 -7.65 -12.30
N GLY A 127 -17.16 -7.26 -13.56
CA GLY A 127 -18.26 -6.59 -14.27
C GLY A 127 -18.41 -5.10 -13.94
N ARG A 128 -17.45 -4.48 -13.25
CA ARG A 128 -17.44 -3.02 -13.03
C ARG A 128 -17.01 -2.31 -14.32
N LYS A 129 -17.59 -1.13 -14.57
CA LYS A 129 -17.20 -0.27 -15.70
C LYS A 129 -16.23 0.78 -15.22
N LEU A 130 -15.19 1.04 -16.02
CA LEU A 130 -14.26 2.13 -15.76
C LEU A 130 -14.83 3.46 -16.26
N SER A 131 -14.59 4.55 -15.52
CA SER A 131 -14.92 5.89 -15.98
C SER A 131 -14.02 6.30 -17.16
N LYS A 132 -14.49 7.23 -18.00
CA LYS A 132 -13.67 7.76 -19.11
C LYS A 132 -12.37 8.41 -18.60
N ALA A 133 -12.39 9.00 -17.41
CA ALA A 133 -11.22 9.57 -16.79
C ALA A 133 -10.16 8.49 -16.48
N LEU A 134 -10.57 7.34 -15.94
CA LEU A 134 -9.67 6.22 -15.66
C LEU A 134 -9.07 5.61 -16.93
N LEU A 135 -9.84 5.55 -18.04
CA LEU A 135 -9.32 5.08 -19.32
C LEU A 135 -8.16 5.94 -19.86
N VAL A 136 -8.10 7.22 -19.48
CA VAL A 136 -6.99 8.13 -19.83
C VAL A 136 -5.91 8.10 -18.76
N SER A 137 -6.29 8.11 -17.49
CA SER A 137 -5.36 8.23 -16.38
C SER A 137 -4.48 6.99 -16.19
N ILE A 138 -5.02 5.78 -16.45
CA ILE A 138 -4.26 4.54 -16.28
C ILE A 138 -3.08 4.45 -17.26
N PRO A 139 -3.26 4.62 -18.59
CA PRO A 139 -2.14 4.67 -19.53
C PRO A 139 -1.14 5.79 -19.19
N LEU A 140 -1.64 6.95 -18.77
CA LEU A 140 -0.78 8.07 -18.39
C LEU A 140 0.06 7.75 -17.15
N ALA A 141 -0.53 7.06 -16.14
CA ALA A 141 0.18 6.60 -14.96
C ALA A 141 1.24 5.53 -15.30
N VAL A 142 0.92 4.59 -16.17
CA VAL A 142 1.87 3.55 -16.64
C VAL A 142 3.05 4.20 -17.37
N MET A 143 2.79 5.14 -18.26
CA MET A 143 3.83 5.88 -18.97
C MET A 143 4.68 6.68 -17.98
N GLY A 144 4.05 7.35 -17.02
CA GLY A 144 4.73 8.10 -15.96
C GLY A 144 5.65 7.21 -15.13
N LEU A 145 5.15 6.06 -14.67
CA LEU A 145 5.95 5.06 -13.95
C LEU A 145 7.12 4.56 -14.79
N TRP A 146 6.90 4.27 -16.07
CA TRP A 146 7.96 3.79 -16.97
C TRP A 146 9.06 4.84 -17.16
N LEU A 147 8.69 6.10 -17.43
CA LEU A 147 9.68 7.18 -17.60
C LEU A 147 10.44 7.48 -16.30
N LEU A 148 9.76 7.44 -15.17
CA LEU A 148 10.35 7.68 -13.85
C LEU A 148 11.47 6.68 -13.52
N ASN A 149 11.40 5.46 -14.08
CA ASN A 149 12.35 4.39 -13.78
C ASN A 149 13.17 3.93 -14.98
N LYS A 150 13.14 4.65 -16.10
CA LYS A 150 13.81 4.25 -17.34
C LYS A 150 15.33 4.12 -17.17
N ASP A 151 15.94 4.98 -16.37
CA ASP A 151 17.38 5.03 -16.16
C ASP A 151 17.86 3.97 -15.14
N VAL A 152 16.95 3.41 -14.34
CA VAL A 152 17.28 2.40 -13.31
C VAL A 152 17.54 1.01 -13.90
N GLY A 153 17.17 0.78 -15.17
CA GLY A 153 17.42 -0.48 -15.89
C GLY A 153 16.58 -1.65 -15.34
N LEU A 154 15.50 -1.99 -16.04
CA LEU A 154 14.68 -3.17 -15.71
C LEU A 154 15.34 -4.42 -16.29
N ASN A 155 16.34 -4.96 -15.60
CA ASN A 155 16.86 -6.28 -15.93
C ASN A 155 15.85 -7.34 -15.46
N ALA A 156 15.57 -8.33 -16.31
CA ALA A 156 14.78 -9.49 -15.93
C ALA A 156 15.57 -10.30 -14.90
N ASN A 157 15.27 -10.10 -13.61
CA ASN A 157 15.86 -10.84 -12.50
C ASN A 157 14.79 -11.36 -11.55
N LEU A 158 15.19 -12.26 -10.67
CA LEU A 158 14.28 -12.86 -9.68
C LEU A 158 13.61 -11.79 -8.80
N GLY A 159 14.35 -10.74 -8.39
CA GLY A 159 13.82 -9.66 -7.56
C GLY A 159 12.65 -8.93 -8.21
N ASN A 160 12.82 -8.54 -9.48
CA ASN A 160 11.76 -7.87 -10.25
C ASN A 160 10.53 -8.77 -10.44
N GLY A 161 10.74 -10.08 -10.66
CA GLY A 161 9.66 -11.07 -10.76
C GLY A 161 8.87 -11.21 -9.45
N LEU A 162 9.56 -11.26 -8.31
CA LEU A 162 8.92 -11.32 -6.98
C LEU A 162 8.11 -10.04 -6.68
N VAL A 163 8.68 -8.86 -6.97
CA VAL A 163 7.96 -7.59 -6.76
C VAL A 163 6.74 -7.50 -7.68
N LEU A 164 6.83 -7.95 -8.94
CA LEU A 164 5.70 -7.98 -9.87
C LEU A 164 4.58 -8.90 -9.37
N LEU A 165 4.92 -10.09 -8.90
CA LEU A 165 3.96 -10.98 -8.25
C LEU A 165 3.35 -10.31 -7.01
N GLY A 166 4.17 -9.62 -6.22
CA GLY A 166 3.72 -8.79 -5.09
C GLY A 166 2.71 -7.73 -5.51
N ALA A 167 2.91 -7.06 -6.66
CA ALA A 167 1.97 -6.05 -7.18
C ALA A 167 0.59 -6.63 -7.49
N VAL A 168 0.50 -7.89 -7.93
CA VAL A 168 -0.79 -8.59 -8.09
C VAL A 168 -1.48 -8.78 -6.73
N PHE A 169 -0.74 -9.21 -5.69
CA PHE A 169 -1.28 -9.34 -4.34
C PHE A 169 -1.69 -7.98 -3.75
N TRP A 170 -0.93 -6.90 -4.01
CA TRP A 170 -1.32 -5.53 -3.66
C TRP A 170 -2.64 -5.13 -4.32
N ALA A 171 -2.83 -5.45 -5.60
CA ALA A 171 -4.08 -5.17 -6.30
C ALA A 171 -5.27 -5.92 -5.69
N LEU A 172 -5.10 -7.21 -5.35
CA LEU A 172 -6.12 -8.01 -4.66
C LEU A 172 -6.44 -7.45 -3.26
N HIS A 173 -5.40 -7.01 -2.53
CA HIS A 173 -5.53 -6.39 -1.22
C HIS A 173 -6.34 -5.08 -1.30
N ILE A 174 -6.00 -4.17 -2.23
CA ILE A 174 -6.73 -2.91 -2.47
C ILE A 174 -8.20 -3.20 -2.80
N GLN A 175 -8.48 -4.20 -3.63
CA GLN A 175 -9.83 -4.61 -4.00
C GLN A 175 -10.63 -5.19 -2.81
N LEU A 176 -9.97 -5.93 -1.92
CA LEU A 176 -10.63 -6.52 -0.75
C LEU A 176 -10.88 -5.45 0.33
N ILE A 177 -9.98 -4.47 0.49
CA ILE A 177 -10.18 -3.31 1.36
C ILE A 177 -11.47 -2.56 0.99
N ASP A 178 -11.70 -2.26 -0.30
CA ASP A 178 -12.91 -1.58 -0.77
C ASP A 178 -14.19 -2.24 -0.24
N ARG A 179 -14.21 -3.57 -0.27
CA ARG A 179 -15.35 -4.33 0.24
C ARG A 179 -15.45 -4.35 1.76
N LEU A 180 -14.33 -4.55 2.46
CA LEU A 180 -14.34 -4.76 3.91
C LEU A 180 -14.54 -3.45 4.68
N THR A 181 -14.08 -2.32 4.16
CA THR A 181 -14.28 -1.00 4.76
C THR A 181 -15.75 -0.55 4.76
N GLN A 182 -16.61 -1.17 3.93
CA GLN A 182 -18.04 -0.96 3.95
C GLN A 182 -18.74 -1.78 5.05
N LEU A 183 -18.08 -2.83 5.57
CA LEU A 183 -18.67 -3.80 6.51
C LEU A 183 -18.11 -3.65 7.93
N HIS A 184 -16.86 -3.21 8.06
CA HIS A 184 -16.12 -3.17 9.32
C HIS A 184 -15.49 -1.81 9.55
N SER A 185 -15.13 -1.50 10.80
CA SER A 185 -14.37 -0.30 11.12
C SER A 185 -12.95 -0.38 10.56
N SER A 186 -12.38 0.75 10.12
CA SER A 186 -11.02 0.78 9.56
C SER A 186 -9.97 0.34 10.60
N LEU A 187 -10.16 0.70 11.88
CA LEU A 187 -9.23 0.32 12.95
C LEU A 187 -9.29 -1.19 13.25
N ASP A 188 -10.48 -1.81 13.18
CA ASP A 188 -10.61 -3.27 13.36
C ASP A 188 -9.93 -4.02 12.21
N ILE A 189 -10.17 -3.59 10.97
CA ILE A 189 -9.49 -4.14 9.79
C ILE A 189 -7.97 -4.00 9.95
N ALA A 190 -7.49 -2.82 10.34
CA ALA A 190 -6.07 -2.53 10.50
C ALA A 190 -5.41 -3.47 11.52
N VAL A 191 -5.95 -3.55 12.74
CA VAL A 191 -5.38 -4.39 13.81
C VAL A 191 -5.32 -5.85 13.37
N VAL A 192 -6.41 -6.39 12.78
CA VAL A 192 -6.44 -7.81 12.41
C VAL A 192 -5.47 -8.11 11.28
N GLN A 193 -5.46 -7.33 10.20
CA GLN A 193 -4.58 -7.61 9.06
C GLN A 193 -3.09 -7.46 9.42
N TYR A 194 -2.72 -6.46 10.26
CA TYR A 194 -1.32 -6.30 10.67
C TYR A 194 -0.89 -7.41 11.62
N ALA A 195 -1.74 -7.82 12.57
CA ALA A 195 -1.47 -8.94 13.46
C ALA A 195 -1.28 -10.25 12.69
N VAL A 196 -2.12 -10.53 11.68
CA VAL A 196 -1.97 -11.71 10.81
C VAL A 196 -0.66 -11.62 10.03
N CYS A 197 -0.34 -10.47 9.45
CA CYS A 197 0.92 -10.27 8.74
C CYS A 197 2.14 -10.45 9.67
N THR A 198 2.08 -9.93 10.89
CA THR A 198 3.11 -10.12 11.93
C THR A 198 3.33 -11.61 12.22
N LEU A 199 2.25 -12.33 12.53
CA LEU A 199 2.32 -13.75 12.87
C LEU A 199 2.87 -14.60 11.73
N LEU A 200 2.39 -14.38 10.50
CA LEU A 200 2.86 -15.12 9.33
C LEU A 200 4.32 -14.80 9.02
N SER A 201 4.73 -13.52 9.14
CA SER A 201 6.12 -13.12 8.94
C SER A 201 7.04 -13.75 9.99
N ALA A 202 6.67 -13.75 11.26
CA ALA A 202 7.44 -14.37 12.33
C ALA A 202 7.53 -15.91 12.17
N LEU A 203 6.42 -16.55 11.75
CA LEU A 203 6.40 -17.99 11.48
C LEU A 203 7.32 -18.38 10.33
N VAL A 204 7.44 -17.55 9.31
CA VAL A 204 8.33 -17.81 8.15
C VAL A 204 9.76 -17.38 8.46
N ALA A 205 9.98 -16.31 9.23
CA ALA A 205 11.33 -15.87 9.61
C ALA A 205 12.13 -16.98 10.27
N PHE A 206 11.52 -17.72 11.20
CA PHE A 206 12.21 -18.75 11.98
C PHE A 206 12.83 -19.90 11.15
N PRO A 207 12.09 -20.58 10.25
CA PRO A 207 12.71 -21.61 9.40
C PRO A 207 13.62 -21.02 8.32
N VAL A 208 13.30 -19.86 7.78
CA VAL A 208 14.10 -19.24 6.71
C VAL A 208 15.44 -18.74 7.24
N SER A 209 15.49 -18.13 8.41
CA SER A 209 16.77 -17.72 9.04
C SER A 209 17.70 -18.91 9.28
N ARG A 210 17.16 -20.08 9.57
CA ARG A 210 17.97 -21.31 9.74
C ARG A 210 18.38 -21.98 8.43
N ALA A 211 17.56 -21.84 7.39
CA ALA A 211 17.82 -22.44 6.08
C ALA A 211 18.80 -21.64 5.23
N VAL A 212 18.89 -20.33 5.45
CA VAL A 212 19.76 -19.42 4.70
C VAL A 212 20.94 -19.01 5.59
N PRO A 213 22.18 -19.48 5.30
CA PRO A 213 23.34 -19.20 6.16
C PRO A 213 23.59 -17.72 6.45
N ALA A 214 23.33 -16.85 5.45
CA ALA A 214 23.49 -15.40 5.60
C ALA A 214 22.50 -14.76 6.62
N TRP A 215 21.44 -15.46 7.01
CA TRP A 215 20.42 -14.99 7.95
C TRP A 215 20.35 -15.81 9.24
N ASN A 216 21.27 -16.78 9.38
CA ASN A 216 21.34 -17.59 10.59
C ASN A 216 22.09 -16.84 11.68
N MET A 217 21.38 -15.91 12.32
CA MET A 217 21.88 -15.06 13.40
C MET A 217 21.63 -15.70 14.75
N ASP A 218 22.60 -15.57 15.65
CA ASP A 218 22.37 -15.81 17.06
C ASP A 218 21.54 -14.66 17.70
N LEU A 219 21.22 -14.79 18.98
CA LEU A 219 20.41 -13.78 19.66
C LEU A 219 21.13 -12.42 19.75
N ALA A 220 22.45 -12.41 19.95
CA ALA A 220 23.23 -11.19 20.06
C ALA A 220 23.33 -10.47 18.71
N GLU A 221 23.57 -11.21 17.64
CA GLU A 221 23.59 -10.71 16.26
C GLU A 221 22.22 -10.17 15.86
N LEU A 222 21.14 -10.88 16.20
CA LEU A 222 19.76 -10.41 15.95
C LEU A 222 19.47 -9.10 16.68
N LEU A 223 19.83 -9.00 17.97
CA LEU A 223 19.63 -7.77 18.74
C LEU A 223 20.47 -6.61 18.18
N GLN A 224 21.70 -6.87 17.75
CA GLN A 224 22.54 -5.90 17.07
C GLN A 224 21.91 -5.44 15.73
N GLY A 225 21.42 -6.38 14.91
CA GLY A 225 20.73 -6.08 13.65
C GLY A 225 19.46 -5.23 13.86
N ILE A 226 18.66 -5.54 14.90
CA ILE A 226 17.51 -4.72 15.29
C ILE A 226 17.97 -3.32 15.72
N GLY A 227 19.05 -3.21 16.48
CA GLY A 227 19.63 -1.92 16.88
C GLY A 227 20.03 -1.07 15.68
N GLN A 228 20.70 -1.66 14.68
CA GLN A 228 21.10 -0.99 13.45
C GLN A 228 19.89 -0.59 12.59
N ALA A 229 18.86 -1.45 12.52
CA ALA A 229 17.64 -1.21 11.78
C ALA A 229 16.57 -0.40 12.55
N THR A 230 16.88 0.17 13.72
CA THR A 230 15.87 0.84 14.56
C THR A 230 15.13 1.95 13.83
N VAL A 231 15.82 2.85 13.14
CA VAL A 231 15.18 3.95 12.40
C VAL A 231 14.32 3.43 11.24
N PRO A 232 14.80 2.51 10.37
CA PRO A 232 13.98 1.82 9.40
C PRO A 232 12.72 1.15 9.97
N ILE A 233 12.85 0.43 11.09
CA ILE A 233 11.74 -0.27 11.75
C ILE A 233 10.72 0.74 12.29
N LEU A 234 11.17 1.82 12.95
CA LEU A 234 10.29 2.86 13.47
C LEU A 234 9.53 3.56 12.34
N TYR A 235 10.22 3.95 11.26
CA TYR A 235 9.58 4.56 10.11
C TYR A 235 8.57 3.60 9.47
N ALA A 236 8.99 2.39 9.15
CA ALA A 236 8.15 1.41 8.48
C ALA A 236 6.99 0.92 9.38
N GLY A 237 7.20 0.78 10.69
CA GLY A 237 6.17 0.31 11.62
C GLY A 237 5.17 1.41 12.00
N VAL A 238 5.64 2.58 12.41
CA VAL A 238 4.75 3.65 12.90
C VAL A 238 4.13 4.40 11.73
N LEU A 239 4.94 4.93 10.80
CA LEU A 239 4.43 5.78 9.72
C LEU A 239 3.85 4.94 8.58
N SER A 240 4.61 3.98 8.04
CA SER A 240 4.15 3.22 6.87
C SER A 240 3.02 2.24 7.24
N VAL A 241 3.16 1.42 8.29
CA VAL A 241 2.11 0.48 8.70
C VAL A 241 1.05 1.18 9.54
N GLY A 242 1.41 1.82 10.64
CA GLY A 242 0.46 2.42 11.57
C GLY A 242 -0.37 3.55 10.95
N VAL A 243 0.26 4.53 10.33
CA VAL A 243 -0.41 5.72 9.79
C VAL A 243 -0.90 5.48 8.36
N ALA A 244 -0.01 5.19 7.41
CA ALA A 244 -0.35 5.20 5.98
C ALA A 244 -1.41 4.17 5.59
N PHE A 245 -1.29 2.89 5.99
CA PHE A 245 -2.34 1.90 5.72
C PHE A 245 -3.66 2.25 6.41
N THR A 246 -3.62 2.87 7.60
CA THR A 246 -4.85 3.30 8.29
C THR A 246 -5.52 4.45 7.54
N LEU A 247 -4.76 5.40 7.02
CA LEU A 247 -5.26 6.46 6.14
C LEU A 247 -5.86 5.90 4.85
N GLN A 248 -5.20 4.91 4.22
CA GLN A 248 -5.73 4.19 3.06
C GLN A 248 -7.09 3.55 3.37
N LEU A 249 -7.21 2.83 4.48
CA LEU A 249 -8.46 2.19 4.89
C LEU A 249 -9.60 3.21 5.05
N HIS A 250 -9.32 4.37 5.66
CA HIS A 250 -10.29 5.45 5.81
C HIS A 250 -10.67 6.08 4.46
N ALA A 251 -9.70 6.28 3.59
CA ALA A 251 -9.92 6.87 2.28
C ALA A 251 -10.73 5.95 1.36
N GLN A 252 -10.44 4.65 1.35
CA GLN A 252 -11.13 3.67 0.51
C GLN A 252 -12.58 3.40 0.93
N LYS A 253 -13.03 3.86 2.09
CA LYS A 253 -14.47 3.91 2.41
C LYS A 253 -15.29 4.80 1.45
N LYS A 254 -14.65 5.78 0.82
CA LYS A 254 -15.30 6.81 -0.02
C LYS A 254 -14.68 6.93 -1.41
N THR A 255 -13.66 6.13 -1.70
CA THR A 255 -12.89 6.18 -2.95
C THR A 255 -12.84 4.79 -3.56
N ALA A 256 -13.25 4.67 -4.81
CA ALA A 256 -13.17 3.41 -5.55
C ALA A 256 -11.72 2.90 -5.65
N PRO A 257 -11.48 1.58 -5.67
CA PRO A 257 -10.14 1.00 -5.70
C PRO A 257 -9.32 1.43 -6.92
N GLU A 258 -9.96 1.64 -8.08
CA GLU A 258 -9.32 2.10 -9.30
C GLU A 258 -8.77 3.54 -9.16
N VAL A 259 -9.55 4.41 -8.51
CA VAL A 259 -9.15 5.80 -8.22
C VAL A 259 -8.03 5.81 -7.17
N ALA A 260 -8.19 4.99 -6.13
CA ALA A 260 -7.18 4.86 -5.08
C ALA A 260 -5.84 4.39 -5.66
N SER A 261 -5.83 3.39 -6.56
CA SER A 261 -4.60 2.88 -7.17
C SER A 261 -3.86 3.93 -8.00
N VAL A 262 -4.57 4.80 -8.74
CA VAL A 262 -3.91 5.89 -9.49
C VAL A 262 -3.28 6.92 -8.55
N ILE A 263 -3.95 7.28 -7.46
CA ILE A 263 -3.40 8.25 -6.50
C ILE A 263 -2.19 7.64 -5.75
N LEU A 264 -2.30 6.38 -5.35
CA LEU A 264 -1.23 5.68 -4.62
C LEU A 264 0.03 5.50 -5.47
N CYS A 265 -0.07 5.43 -6.82
CA CYS A 265 1.11 5.40 -7.70
C CYS A 265 2.06 6.59 -7.54
N LEU A 266 1.61 7.69 -6.90
CA LEU A 266 2.50 8.78 -6.53
C LEU A 266 3.61 8.35 -5.55
N GLU A 267 3.50 7.17 -4.94
CA GLU A 267 4.59 6.60 -4.14
C GLU A 267 5.90 6.51 -4.92
N GLY A 268 5.84 6.27 -6.25
CA GLY A 268 7.01 6.32 -7.13
C GLY A 268 7.65 7.71 -7.20
N VAL A 269 6.84 8.78 -7.24
CA VAL A 269 7.34 10.17 -7.21
C VAL A 269 8.03 10.47 -5.88
N PHE A 270 7.41 10.06 -4.78
CA PHE A 270 7.98 10.28 -3.45
C PHE A 270 9.19 9.37 -3.18
N ALA A 271 9.26 8.18 -3.79
CA ALA A 271 10.45 7.33 -3.75
C ALA A 271 11.62 8.00 -4.47
N MET A 272 11.38 8.58 -5.65
CA MET A 272 12.39 9.37 -6.37
C MET A 272 12.87 10.58 -5.54
N LEU A 273 11.93 11.31 -4.93
CA LEU A 273 12.28 12.43 -4.03
C LEU A 273 13.09 11.96 -2.81
N GLY A 274 12.74 10.81 -2.25
CA GLY A 274 13.48 10.19 -1.14
C GLY A 274 14.90 9.79 -1.54
N GLY A 275 15.08 9.19 -2.71
CA GLY A 275 16.38 8.87 -3.30
C GLY A 275 17.24 10.13 -3.49
N TYR A 276 16.67 11.19 -4.06
CA TYR A 276 17.36 12.46 -4.24
C TYR A 276 17.77 13.11 -2.90
N LEU A 277 16.84 13.24 -1.95
CA LEU A 277 17.07 13.98 -0.70
C LEU A 277 17.91 13.22 0.32
N ILE A 278 17.81 11.89 0.36
CA ILE A 278 18.42 11.05 1.41
C ILE A 278 19.66 10.32 0.89
N LEU A 279 19.59 9.81 -0.34
CA LEU A 279 20.66 9.00 -0.93
C LEU A 279 21.55 9.80 -1.89
N GLY A 280 21.22 11.07 -2.19
CA GLY A 280 21.98 11.92 -3.12
C GLY A 280 21.88 11.45 -4.58
N GLU A 281 20.82 10.70 -4.93
CA GLU A 281 20.60 10.22 -6.30
C GLU A 281 20.28 11.38 -7.24
N GLU A 282 20.79 11.35 -8.47
CA GLU A 282 20.47 12.36 -9.49
C GLU A 282 19.08 12.11 -10.08
N VAL A 283 18.31 13.19 -10.25
CA VAL A 283 17.00 13.13 -10.92
C VAL A 283 17.18 13.47 -12.40
N SER A 284 17.02 12.48 -13.26
CA SER A 284 17.09 12.70 -14.71
C SER A 284 15.86 13.49 -15.22
N LEU A 285 16.01 14.12 -16.39
CA LEU A 285 14.88 14.79 -17.05
C LEU A 285 13.73 13.82 -17.37
N MET A 286 14.05 12.55 -17.66
CA MET A 286 13.05 11.51 -17.89
C MET A 286 12.29 11.18 -16.62
N ALA A 287 12.99 11.01 -15.50
CA ALA A 287 12.37 10.78 -14.20
C ALA A 287 11.47 11.94 -13.79
N ALA A 288 11.92 13.19 -13.96
CA ALA A 288 11.10 14.38 -13.72
C ALA A 288 9.85 14.41 -14.61
N THR A 289 9.98 14.09 -15.90
CA THR A 289 8.85 13.99 -16.82
C THR A 289 7.86 12.90 -16.39
N GLY A 290 8.35 11.73 -15.96
CA GLY A 290 7.54 10.65 -15.42
C GLY A 290 6.75 11.08 -14.18
N ALA A 291 7.37 11.81 -13.27
CA ALA A 291 6.70 12.38 -12.08
C ALA A 291 5.57 13.34 -12.47
N VAL A 292 5.79 14.22 -13.45
CA VAL A 292 4.76 15.14 -13.98
C VAL A 292 3.58 14.36 -14.59
N LEU A 293 3.85 13.29 -15.34
CA LEU A 293 2.77 12.44 -15.90
C LEU A 293 1.97 11.73 -14.81
N LEU A 294 2.60 11.24 -13.74
CA LEU A 294 1.89 10.65 -12.60
C LEU A 294 0.98 11.67 -11.90
N LEU A 295 1.49 12.89 -11.68
CA LEU A 295 0.67 13.99 -11.14
C LEU A 295 -0.49 14.34 -12.06
N ALA A 296 -0.27 14.39 -13.37
CA ALA A 296 -1.32 14.63 -14.36
C ALA A 296 -2.38 13.51 -14.36
N ALA A 297 -1.96 12.24 -14.27
CA ALA A 297 -2.85 11.10 -14.14
C ALA A 297 -3.73 11.19 -12.89
N MET A 298 -3.15 11.52 -11.74
CA MET A 298 -3.89 11.76 -10.51
C MET A 298 -4.92 12.88 -10.67
N LEU A 299 -4.50 14.05 -11.19
CA LEU A 299 -5.39 15.19 -11.39
C LEU A 299 -6.53 14.87 -12.37
N ALA A 300 -6.24 14.19 -13.49
CA ALA A 300 -7.25 13.74 -14.45
C ALA A 300 -8.28 12.81 -13.81
N THR A 301 -7.82 11.88 -12.95
CA THR A 301 -8.70 10.99 -12.19
C THR A 301 -9.60 11.77 -11.24
N ILE A 302 -9.05 12.65 -10.41
CA ILE A 302 -9.79 13.41 -9.41
C ILE A 302 -10.82 14.33 -10.07
N LEU A 303 -10.44 15.04 -11.13
CA LEU A 303 -11.32 15.95 -11.86
C LEU A 303 -12.42 15.22 -12.64
N GLY A 304 -12.09 14.04 -13.18
CA GLY A 304 -13.06 13.21 -13.90
C GLY A 304 -14.11 12.59 -12.98
N GLU A 305 -13.73 12.15 -11.80
CA GLU A 305 -14.65 11.66 -10.78
C GLU A 305 -15.59 12.76 -10.26
N GLY A 306 -15.12 13.99 -10.18
CA GLY A 306 -15.93 15.15 -9.81
C GLY A 306 -17.05 15.46 -10.81
N ARG A 307 -16.87 15.16 -12.09
CA ARG A 307 -17.86 15.38 -13.17
C ARG A 307 -18.88 14.25 -13.31
N GLY A 308 -18.52 13.01 -12.97
CA GLY A 308 -19.38 11.83 -13.10
C GLY A 308 -20.59 11.81 -12.14
N HIS A 309 -20.53 12.55 -11.04
CA HIS A 309 -21.62 12.62 -10.05
C HIS A 309 -22.81 13.51 -10.44
N PHE A 310 -22.77 14.21 -11.58
CA PHE A 310 -23.89 15.04 -12.08
C PHE A 310 -24.92 14.26 -12.92
N LEU A 311 -24.71 12.97 -13.15
CA LEU A 311 -25.67 12.12 -13.88
C LEU A 311 -26.48 11.26 -12.90
N ILE A 312 -27.24 11.93 -12.05
CA ILE A 312 -28.33 11.30 -11.32
C ILE A 312 -29.56 11.27 -12.26
N ASP A 313 -30.18 10.10 -12.41
CA ASP A 313 -31.41 10.00 -13.17
C ASP A 313 -32.56 10.77 -12.47
N LYS A 314 -33.64 11.10 -13.22
CA LYS A 314 -34.82 11.82 -12.67
C LYS A 314 -35.49 11.12 -11.50
N LYS A 315 -35.04 9.92 -11.08
CA LYS A 315 -35.53 9.14 -9.93
C LYS A 315 -34.51 9.07 -8.78
N GLY A 316 -33.44 9.91 -8.78
CA GLY A 316 -32.46 9.98 -7.70
C GLY A 316 -31.50 8.77 -7.64
N LYS A 317 -31.47 7.92 -8.67
CA LYS A 317 -30.53 6.78 -8.73
C LYS A 317 -29.31 7.15 -9.56
N PRO A 318 -28.09 6.83 -9.09
CA PRO A 318 -26.89 7.05 -9.89
C PRO A 318 -27.00 6.22 -11.18
N LYS A 319 -26.84 6.85 -12.34
CA LYS A 319 -26.59 6.16 -13.59
C LYS A 319 -25.16 5.62 -13.58
N PHE A 320 -25.03 4.33 -13.32
CA PHE A 320 -23.79 3.60 -13.50
C PHE A 320 -23.66 3.13 -14.96
#